data_f9b0e4d3a3d812f46e3fedab9465c8cc
#
_entry.id   f9b0e4d3a3d812f46e3fedab9465c8cc
#
_cell.length_a   1.000
_cell.length_b   1.000
_cell.length_c   1.000
_cell.angle_alpha   90.00
_cell.angle_beta   90.00
_cell.angle_gamma   90.00
#
_symmetry.space_group_name_H-M   'P 1'
#
loop_
_entity.id
_entity.type
_entity.pdbx_description
1 polymer ?
#
loop_
_entity_poly.entity_id
_entity_poly.type
_entity_poly.pdbx_seq_one_letter_code
_entity_poly.pdbx_strand_id
1 'polypeptide(L)'
;MPDEAQKRTDPRIPLDRERLQAELQTNSRLITVHWNELRHKMDIDCFSNWQEESREHWHDDKFLAKLLSESLRPYYTGASVANIEMLLEIIAKSSPVIPPLSEIILPNKSDEREWGGEHDYIADLFPLMHIDPTDTLSQTLIRKWFWQGASLLQNKQGAAFGADGMLVLQGAAGVGKTSFFRYAAMKAEWFVEGGRLSEYDKDFQRRCLTSWITEFGELERSVTSQTANTFKALVTNAFDAYRLTYDRQDTEAPRRTNFGATCNSTEFIPDDGVSRRCWTVPVK
;
A
#
# COMPACT_ATOMS: atom_id res chain seq x y z
N MET A 1 -43.32 -40.90 33.02
CA MET A 1 -42.44 -41.05 31.86
C MET A 1 -42.29 -39.72 31.21
N PRO A 2 -41.23 -38.97 31.40
CA PRO A 2 -41.04 -37.74 30.66
C PRO A 2 -40.47 -38.08 29.26
N ASP A 3 -41.08 -37.46 28.33
CA ASP A 3 -40.87 -37.46 26.89
C ASP A 3 -39.40 -37.11 26.56
N GLU A 4 -38.67 -38.06 26.04
CA GLU A 4 -37.35 -37.82 25.42
C GLU A 4 -37.61 -37.08 24.11
N ALA A 5 -37.63 -35.76 24.19
CA ALA A 5 -37.58 -34.92 23.02
C ALA A 5 -36.31 -35.23 22.23
N GLN A 6 -36.44 -36.03 21.19
CA GLN A 6 -35.42 -36.29 20.17
C GLN A 6 -34.83 -34.96 19.75
N LYS A 7 -33.62 -34.63 20.22
CA LYS A 7 -32.79 -33.58 19.64
C LYS A 7 -32.64 -33.89 18.18
N ARG A 8 -33.43 -33.26 17.32
CA ARG A 8 -33.19 -33.26 15.87
C ARG A 8 -31.79 -32.70 15.66
N THR A 9 -30.86 -33.56 15.32
CA THR A 9 -29.53 -33.12 14.89
C THR A 9 -29.70 -32.29 13.64
N ASP A 10 -29.23 -31.06 13.66
CA ASP A 10 -29.24 -30.18 12.48
C ASP A 10 -28.42 -30.89 11.37
N PRO A 11 -29.00 -31.16 10.19
CA PRO A 11 -28.31 -31.88 9.12
C PRO A 11 -27.19 -31.03 8.47
N ARG A 12 -27.13 -29.73 8.78
CA ARG A 12 -26.09 -28.85 8.24
C ARG A 12 -24.76 -29.12 8.93
N ILE A 13 -23.70 -29.03 8.16
CA ILE A 13 -22.32 -29.17 8.64
C ILE A 13 -21.76 -27.82 9.12
N PRO A 14 -20.83 -27.77 10.09
CA PRO A 14 -20.20 -26.52 10.51
C PRO A 14 -19.41 -25.88 9.37
N LEU A 15 -19.56 -24.57 9.19
CA LEU A 15 -18.71 -23.80 8.27
C LEU A 15 -17.37 -23.54 8.94
N ASP A 16 -16.30 -24.02 8.32
CA ASP A 16 -14.91 -23.77 8.70
C ASP A 16 -14.15 -23.08 7.55
N ARG A 17 -12.87 -22.77 7.79
CA ARG A 17 -11.99 -22.10 6.83
C ARG A 17 -11.87 -22.88 5.51
N GLU A 18 -11.64 -24.18 5.56
CA GLU A 18 -11.40 -25.02 4.38
C GLU A 18 -12.65 -25.10 3.51
N ARG A 19 -13.82 -25.24 4.12
CA ARG A 19 -15.10 -25.25 3.43
C ARG A 19 -15.43 -23.91 2.80
N LEU A 20 -15.21 -22.82 3.52
CA LEU A 20 -15.41 -21.48 2.93
C LEU A 20 -14.45 -21.25 1.76
N GLN A 21 -13.20 -21.65 1.87
CA GLN A 21 -12.23 -21.53 0.78
C GLN A 21 -12.64 -22.36 -0.45
N ALA A 22 -13.17 -23.56 -0.24
CA ALA A 22 -13.72 -24.37 -1.32
C ALA A 22 -14.93 -23.71 -1.99
N GLU A 23 -15.85 -23.12 -1.21
CA GLU A 23 -17.01 -22.40 -1.74
C GLU A 23 -16.62 -21.17 -2.57
N LEU A 24 -15.57 -20.43 -2.16
CA LEU A 24 -15.04 -19.28 -2.92
C LEU A 24 -14.47 -19.70 -4.29
N GLN A 25 -13.98 -20.95 -4.40
CA GLN A 25 -13.39 -21.49 -5.61
C GLN A 25 -14.38 -22.29 -6.48
N THR A 26 -15.59 -22.59 -5.97
CA THR A 26 -16.55 -23.44 -6.66
C THR A 26 -17.43 -22.66 -7.63
N ASN A 27 -17.60 -23.20 -8.85
CA ASN A 27 -18.61 -22.90 -9.86
C ASN A 27 -18.91 -21.43 -10.13
N SER A 28 -18.24 -20.84 -11.08
CA SER A 28 -18.44 -19.48 -11.60
C SER A 28 -18.22 -18.31 -10.63
N ARG A 29 -17.83 -18.58 -9.41
CA ARG A 29 -17.47 -17.60 -8.38
C ARG A 29 -15.98 -17.72 -8.04
N LEU A 30 -15.12 -17.41 -9.00
CA LEU A 30 -13.69 -17.29 -8.69
C LEU A 30 -13.49 -16.01 -7.87
N ILE A 31 -13.69 -16.12 -6.57
CA ILE A 31 -13.42 -15.05 -5.60
C ILE A 31 -12.08 -15.37 -4.94
N THR A 32 -11.13 -14.49 -5.11
CA THR A 32 -9.84 -14.56 -4.41
C THR A 32 -9.80 -13.47 -3.35
N VAL A 33 -9.44 -13.84 -2.14
CA VAL A 33 -9.19 -12.90 -1.05
C VAL A 33 -7.73 -12.99 -0.65
N HIS A 34 -7.09 -11.84 -0.49
CA HIS A 34 -5.70 -11.76 -0.07
C HIS A 34 -5.48 -10.62 0.90
N TRP A 35 -4.44 -10.72 1.73
CA TRP A 35 -4.06 -9.66 2.65
C TRP A 35 -3.12 -8.69 1.96
N ASN A 36 -3.56 -7.45 1.78
CA ASN A 36 -2.74 -6.38 1.23
C ASN A 36 -1.79 -5.87 2.31
N GLU A 37 -0.54 -6.28 2.22
CA GLU A 37 0.54 -5.95 3.16
C GLU A 37 0.91 -4.46 3.15
N LEU A 38 0.59 -3.73 2.08
CA LEU A 38 0.82 -2.29 2.02
C LEU A 38 -0.28 -1.52 2.75
N ARG A 39 -1.54 -1.89 2.50
CA ARG A 39 -2.71 -1.18 3.03
C ARG A 39 -3.20 -1.74 4.36
N HIS A 40 -2.66 -2.89 4.77
CA HIS A 40 -3.05 -3.65 5.97
C HIS A 40 -4.56 -3.91 6.04
N LYS A 41 -5.10 -4.38 4.92
CA LYS A 41 -6.50 -4.77 4.80
C LYS A 41 -6.65 -5.95 3.86
N MET A 42 -7.81 -6.58 3.93
CA MET A 42 -8.20 -7.59 2.96
C MET A 42 -8.59 -6.91 1.64
N ASP A 43 -8.04 -7.40 0.53
CA ASP A 43 -8.50 -7.08 -0.82
C ASP A 43 -9.21 -8.30 -1.41
N ILE A 44 -10.21 -8.05 -2.23
CA ILE A 44 -11.09 -9.06 -2.82
C ILE A 44 -11.07 -8.89 -4.33
N ASP A 45 -10.68 -9.97 -5.03
CA ASP A 45 -10.75 -10.05 -6.49
C ASP A 45 -11.87 -11.01 -6.90
N CYS A 46 -12.75 -10.57 -7.78
CA CYS A 46 -13.82 -11.37 -8.31
C CYS A 46 -13.73 -11.48 -9.85
N PHE A 47 -13.56 -12.69 -10.36
CA PHE A 47 -13.38 -12.99 -11.78
C PHE A 47 -14.68 -13.46 -12.49
N SER A 48 -15.85 -13.29 -11.87
CA SER A 48 -17.11 -13.73 -12.47
C SER A 48 -17.73 -12.66 -13.37
N ASN A 49 -18.43 -13.10 -14.45
CA ASN A 49 -19.24 -12.28 -15.36
C ASN A 49 -20.53 -11.76 -14.70
N TRP A 50 -20.43 -11.22 -13.50
CA TRP A 50 -21.57 -10.62 -12.82
C TRP A 50 -21.90 -9.28 -13.47
N GLN A 51 -23.20 -9.01 -13.65
CA GLN A 51 -23.71 -7.82 -14.31
C GLN A 51 -23.12 -6.53 -13.73
N GLU A 52 -22.88 -5.55 -14.56
CA GLU A 52 -22.16 -4.30 -14.26
C GLU A 52 -22.67 -3.52 -13.04
N GLU A 53 -23.94 -3.67 -12.67
CA GLU A 53 -24.54 -3.00 -11.52
C GLU A 53 -24.00 -3.45 -10.14
N SER A 54 -23.35 -4.62 -10.08
CA SER A 54 -22.81 -5.15 -8.80
C SER A 54 -21.34 -4.83 -8.59
N ARG A 55 -20.62 -4.28 -9.57
CA ARG A 55 -19.16 -4.10 -9.52
C ARG A 55 -18.69 -3.10 -8.44
N GLU A 56 -19.48 -2.10 -8.12
CA GLU A 56 -19.07 -1.05 -7.17
C GLU A 56 -18.94 -1.54 -5.71
N HIS A 57 -19.59 -2.65 -5.34
CA HIS A 57 -19.65 -3.11 -3.95
C HIS A 57 -18.82 -4.36 -3.64
N TRP A 58 -18.22 -5.01 -4.64
CA TRP A 58 -17.49 -6.27 -4.46
C TRP A 58 -16.19 -6.14 -3.67
N HIS A 59 -15.65 -4.93 -3.56
CA HIS A 59 -14.46 -4.63 -2.76
C HIS A 59 -14.79 -4.39 -1.27
N ASP A 60 -16.07 -4.44 -0.90
CA ASP A 60 -16.52 -4.31 0.48
C ASP A 60 -16.63 -5.71 1.11
N ASP A 61 -15.75 -5.99 2.07
CA ASP A 61 -15.68 -7.24 2.82
C ASP A 61 -17.00 -7.58 3.53
N LYS A 62 -17.72 -6.56 4.05
CA LYS A 62 -19.03 -6.71 4.70
C LYS A 62 -20.12 -7.09 3.72
N PHE A 63 -20.10 -6.51 2.52
CA PHE A 63 -21.04 -6.86 1.49
C PHE A 63 -20.84 -8.31 1.04
N LEU A 64 -19.60 -8.73 0.80
CA LEU A 64 -19.26 -10.11 0.45
C LEU A 64 -19.69 -11.08 1.57
N ALA A 65 -19.37 -10.77 2.82
CA ALA A 65 -19.74 -11.61 3.96
C ALA A 65 -21.26 -11.76 4.10
N LYS A 66 -22.02 -10.70 3.86
CA LYS A 66 -23.48 -10.74 3.87
C LYS A 66 -24.03 -11.65 2.77
N LEU A 67 -23.54 -11.48 1.53
CA LEU A 67 -23.96 -12.27 0.39
C LEU A 67 -23.65 -13.77 0.60
N LEU A 68 -22.44 -14.08 1.06
CA LEU A 68 -22.05 -15.46 1.39
C LEU A 68 -22.89 -16.02 2.53
N SER A 69 -23.19 -15.23 3.56
CA SER A 69 -24.06 -15.65 4.66
C SER A 69 -25.45 -16.05 4.15
N GLU A 70 -26.05 -15.25 3.30
CA GLU A 70 -27.37 -15.56 2.72
C GLU A 70 -27.36 -16.83 1.87
N SER A 71 -26.30 -17.06 1.06
CA SER A 71 -26.18 -18.22 0.17
C SER A 71 -25.77 -19.50 0.89
N LEU A 72 -25.00 -19.44 1.99
CA LEU A 72 -24.45 -20.60 2.68
C LEU A 72 -25.29 -21.08 3.87
N ARG A 73 -26.14 -20.24 4.45
CA ARG A 73 -27.03 -20.61 5.58
C ARG A 73 -27.84 -21.89 5.38
N PRO A 74 -28.37 -22.19 4.18
CA PRO A 74 -29.12 -23.43 4.00
C PRO A 74 -28.29 -24.70 4.16
N TYR A 75 -26.97 -24.62 3.96
CA TYR A 75 -26.06 -25.76 3.87
C TYR A 75 -25.16 -25.89 5.10
N TYR A 76 -24.84 -24.76 5.76
CA TYR A 76 -23.85 -24.72 6.84
C TYR A 76 -24.40 -24.12 8.12
N THR A 77 -24.03 -24.73 9.25
CA THR A 77 -24.15 -24.09 10.56
C THR A 77 -23.02 -23.09 10.75
N GLY A 78 -23.27 -21.99 11.45
CA GLY A 78 -22.24 -20.96 11.66
C GLY A 78 -22.03 -20.01 10.47
N ALA A 79 -22.85 -20.09 9.41
CA ALA A 79 -22.82 -19.17 8.30
C ALA A 79 -23.43 -17.79 8.63
N SER A 80 -23.01 -17.20 9.77
CA SER A 80 -23.35 -15.81 10.13
C SER A 80 -22.37 -14.85 9.46
N VAL A 81 -22.80 -13.59 9.23
CA VAL A 81 -21.95 -12.56 8.64
C VAL A 81 -20.64 -12.42 9.42
N ALA A 82 -20.72 -12.29 10.75
CA ALA A 82 -19.53 -12.12 11.59
C ALA A 82 -18.55 -13.31 11.54
N ASN A 83 -19.07 -14.56 11.45
CA ASN A 83 -18.19 -15.72 11.31
C ASN A 83 -17.55 -15.78 9.94
N ILE A 84 -18.26 -15.39 8.88
CA ILE A 84 -17.72 -15.35 7.51
C ILE A 84 -16.67 -14.25 7.39
N GLU A 85 -16.91 -13.05 7.93
CA GLU A 85 -15.89 -11.98 7.98
C GLU A 85 -14.61 -12.47 8.64
N MET A 86 -14.72 -13.12 9.80
CA MET A 86 -13.55 -13.69 10.49
C MET A 86 -12.82 -14.76 9.64
N LEU A 87 -13.55 -15.65 9.00
CA LEU A 87 -12.97 -16.70 8.17
C LEU A 87 -12.31 -16.14 6.90
N LEU A 88 -12.93 -15.14 6.26
CA LEU A 88 -12.35 -14.43 5.11
C LEU A 88 -11.04 -13.75 5.49
N GLU A 89 -10.98 -13.09 6.65
CA GLU A 89 -9.75 -12.47 7.14
C GLU A 89 -8.65 -13.51 7.40
N ILE A 90 -8.97 -14.66 7.97
CA ILE A 90 -8.02 -15.77 8.17
C ILE A 90 -7.50 -16.29 6.83
N ILE A 91 -8.38 -16.48 5.84
CA ILE A 91 -8.02 -16.92 4.49
C ILE A 91 -7.10 -15.88 3.84
N ALA A 92 -7.48 -14.59 3.88
CA ALA A 92 -6.69 -13.51 3.31
C ALA A 92 -5.29 -13.45 3.92
N LYS A 93 -5.17 -13.47 5.25
CA LYS A 93 -3.87 -13.44 5.97
C LYS A 93 -2.98 -14.65 5.67
N SER A 94 -3.52 -15.74 5.16
CA SER A 94 -2.71 -16.88 4.69
C SER A 94 -2.10 -16.68 3.30
N SER A 95 -2.52 -15.62 2.59
CA SER A 95 -2.05 -15.27 1.24
C SER A 95 -1.70 -13.78 1.18
N PRO A 96 -0.63 -13.35 1.89
CA PRO A 96 -0.23 -11.95 1.89
C PRO A 96 0.34 -11.53 0.54
N VAL A 97 -0.06 -10.35 0.07
CA VAL A 97 0.39 -9.75 -1.20
C VAL A 97 0.83 -8.32 -0.96
N ILE A 98 1.88 -7.91 -1.65
CA ILE A 98 2.30 -6.52 -1.74
C ILE A 98 1.98 -6.07 -3.18
N PRO A 99 0.83 -5.41 -3.43
CA PRO A 99 0.35 -5.16 -4.80
C PRO A 99 1.37 -4.48 -5.71
N PRO A 100 2.11 -3.43 -5.30
CA PRO A 100 3.11 -2.83 -6.18
C PRO A 100 4.21 -3.82 -6.57
N LEU A 101 4.61 -4.71 -5.66
CA LEU A 101 5.65 -5.72 -5.93
C LEU A 101 5.11 -6.81 -6.87
N SER A 102 3.93 -7.35 -6.61
CA SER A 102 3.35 -8.44 -7.41
C SER A 102 2.92 -7.99 -8.81
N GLU A 103 2.46 -6.74 -8.94
CA GLU A 103 1.95 -6.24 -10.21
C GLU A 103 3.03 -5.66 -11.13
N ILE A 104 4.11 -5.12 -10.56
CA ILE A 104 5.16 -4.42 -11.33
C ILE A 104 6.43 -5.28 -11.46
N ILE A 105 6.91 -5.82 -10.34
CA ILE A 105 8.26 -6.42 -10.28
C ILE A 105 8.22 -7.92 -10.59
N LEU A 106 7.09 -8.58 -10.32
CA LEU A 106 6.88 -10.00 -10.57
C LEU A 106 5.67 -10.21 -11.49
N PRO A 107 5.70 -9.75 -12.75
CA PRO A 107 4.65 -10.08 -13.70
C PRO A 107 4.54 -11.60 -13.80
N ASN A 108 3.31 -12.11 -13.89
CA ASN A 108 3.07 -13.54 -14.06
C ASN A 108 3.99 -14.09 -15.16
N LYS A 109 4.58 -15.26 -14.92
CA LYS A 109 5.49 -15.96 -15.86
C LYS A 109 4.90 -16.22 -17.26
N SER A 110 3.60 -15.94 -17.47
CA SER A 110 2.93 -16.01 -18.77
C SER A 110 3.15 -14.77 -19.66
N ASP A 111 3.55 -13.63 -19.08
CA ASP A 111 3.98 -12.47 -19.83
C ASP A 111 5.52 -12.48 -19.93
N GLU A 112 6.05 -13.43 -20.70
CA GLU A 112 7.40 -13.35 -21.23
C GLU A 112 7.50 -12.19 -22.25
N ARG A 113 7.16 -10.99 -21.86
CA ARG A 113 7.78 -9.83 -22.45
C ARG A 113 9.22 -9.94 -22.03
N GLU A 114 10.06 -10.34 -22.97
CA GLU A 114 11.49 -10.15 -22.84
C GLU A 114 11.71 -8.75 -22.30
N TRP A 115 12.02 -8.66 -21.02
CA TRP A 115 12.62 -7.45 -20.48
C TRP A 115 13.91 -7.32 -21.28
N GLY A 116 13.84 -6.55 -22.38
CA GLY A 116 15.01 -6.22 -23.17
C GLY A 116 15.98 -5.49 -22.24
N GLY A 117 16.84 -6.25 -21.59
CA GLY A 117 17.64 -5.88 -20.43
C GLY A 117 18.66 -4.77 -20.64
N GLU A 118 18.58 -4.04 -21.74
CA GLU A 118 19.51 -2.98 -22.11
C GLU A 118 18.89 -1.56 -22.01
N HIS A 119 17.56 -1.41 -21.95
CA HIS A 119 16.96 -0.08 -21.95
C HIS A 119 16.81 0.50 -20.53
N ASP A 120 17.36 1.70 -20.35
CA ASP A 120 17.32 2.43 -19.08
C ASP A 120 16.10 3.37 -19.01
N TYR A 121 14.94 2.82 -18.64
CA TYR A 121 13.69 3.57 -18.53
C TYR A 121 13.75 4.74 -17.54
N ILE A 122 14.64 4.70 -16.54
CA ILE A 122 14.82 5.83 -15.62
C ILE A 122 15.51 6.98 -16.33
N ALA A 123 16.45 6.67 -17.25
CA ALA A 123 17.10 7.70 -18.04
C ALA A 123 16.13 8.45 -18.95
N ASP A 124 15.06 7.81 -19.42
CA ASP A 124 14.04 8.46 -20.25
C ASP A 124 13.30 9.58 -19.51
N LEU A 125 13.28 9.56 -18.18
CA LEU A 125 12.65 10.59 -17.35
C LEU A 125 13.48 11.89 -17.32
N PHE A 126 14.80 11.83 -17.48
CA PHE A 126 15.68 12.99 -17.31
C PHE A 126 15.35 14.13 -18.28
N PRO A 127 15.17 13.88 -19.60
CA PRO A 127 14.75 14.93 -20.53
C PRO A 127 13.36 15.50 -20.19
N LEU A 128 12.44 14.66 -19.72
CA LEU A 128 11.08 15.10 -19.34
C LEU A 128 11.08 15.99 -18.10
N MET A 129 12.05 15.79 -17.22
CA MET A 129 12.26 16.61 -16.01
C MET A 129 13.18 17.81 -16.27
N HIS A 130 13.64 18.00 -17.51
CA HIS A 130 14.64 18.99 -17.88
C HIS A 130 15.94 18.91 -17.07
N ILE A 131 16.36 17.67 -16.71
CA ILE A 131 17.64 17.43 -16.05
C ILE A 131 18.76 17.60 -17.08
N ASP A 132 19.77 18.42 -16.72
CA ASP A 132 20.94 18.60 -17.57
C ASP A 132 21.68 17.26 -17.76
N PRO A 133 21.99 16.86 -19.00
CA PRO A 133 22.74 15.62 -19.26
C PRO A 133 24.09 15.53 -18.52
N THR A 134 24.68 16.64 -18.15
CA THR A 134 25.93 16.71 -17.38
C THR A 134 25.73 16.66 -15.87
N ASP A 135 24.51 16.81 -15.37
CA ASP A 135 24.18 16.74 -13.95
C ASP A 135 24.04 15.29 -13.48
N THR A 136 25.20 14.64 -13.36
CA THR A 136 25.28 13.24 -12.90
C THR A 136 24.79 13.05 -11.47
N LEU A 137 24.85 14.10 -10.63
CA LEU A 137 24.33 14.03 -9.25
C LEU A 137 22.82 13.87 -9.25
N SER A 138 22.08 14.75 -9.92
CA SER A 138 20.61 14.68 -10.00
C SER A 138 20.16 13.35 -10.61
N GLN A 139 20.81 12.88 -11.68
CA GLN A 139 20.53 11.58 -12.28
C GLN A 139 20.73 10.43 -11.28
N THR A 140 21.83 10.45 -10.52
CA THR A 140 22.12 9.44 -9.49
C THR A 140 21.09 9.45 -8.37
N LEU A 141 20.68 10.63 -7.88
CA LEU A 141 19.71 10.77 -6.80
C LEU A 141 18.32 10.24 -7.23
N ILE A 142 17.88 10.52 -8.45
CA ILE A 142 16.62 9.99 -9.00
C ILE A 142 16.69 8.45 -9.08
N ARG A 143 17.79 7.87 -9.60
CA ARG A 143 17.96 6.41 -9.66
C ARG A 143 17.94 5.78 -8.27
N LYS A 144 18.69 6.37 -7.32
CA LYS A 144 18.69 5.90 -5.92
C LYS A 144 17.29 5.90 -5.32
N TRP A 145 16.50 6.91 -5.60
CA TRP A 145 15.14 7.00 -5.09
C TRP A 145 14.24 5.88 -5.64
N PHE A 146 14.29 5.58 -6.93
CA PHE A 146 13.55 4.44 -7.49
C PHE A 146 14.01 3.10 -6.93
N TRP A 147 15.33 2.88 -6.83
CA TRP A 147 15.87 1.66 -6.24
C TRP A 147 15.50 1.51 -4.77
N GLN A 148 15.54 2.59 -4.00
CA GLN A 148 15.08 2.61 -2.62
C GLN A 148 13.60 2.21 -2.54
N GLY A 149 12.74 2.78 -3.38
CA GLY A 149 11.30 2.48 -3.41
C GLY A 149 11.02 1.01 -3.71
N ALA A 150 11.71 0.42 -4.69
CA ALA A 150 11.61 -1.00 -5.02
C ALA A 150 12.15 -1.90 -3.89
N SER A 151 13.22 -1.48 -3.23
CA SER A 151 13.82 -2.24 -2.12
C SER A 151 12.95 -2.22 -0.87
N LEU A 152 12.35 -1.06 -0.53
CA LEU A 152 11.45 -0.93 0.62
C LEU A 152 10.22 -1.85 0.51
N LEU A 153 9.69 -2.07 -0.69
CA LEU A 153 8.60 -3.02 -0.90
C LEU A 153 8.96 -4.46 -0.50
N GLN A 154 10.25 -4.80 -0.50
CA GLN A 154 10.74 -6.13 -0.14
C GLN A 154 10.97 -6.30 1.37
N ASN A 155 10.79 -5.26 2.17
CA ASN A 155 10.94 -5.33 3.62
C ASN A 155 9.98 -6.36 4.24
N LYS A 156 10.52 -7.16 5.17
CA LYS A 156 9.81 -8.23 5.88
C LYS A 156 9.93 -8.05 7.38
N GLN A 157 8.99 -8.64 8.11
CA GLN A 157 9.08 -8.68 9.57
C GLN A 157 10.41 -9.32 9.99
N GLY A 158 11.13 -8.66 10.88
CA GLY A 158 12.44 -9.12 11.37
C GLY A 158 13.65 -8.83 10.48
N ALA A 159 13.44 -8.29 9.26
CA ALA A 159 14.51 -7.97 8.32
C ALA A 159 14.17 -6.71 7.49
N ALA A 160 13.78 -5.64 8.17
CA ALA A 160 13.47 -4.36 7.53
C ALA A 160 14.61 -3.36 7.68
N PHE A 161 14.71 -2.47 6.71
CA PHE A 161 15.60 -1.31 6.72
C PHE A 161 14.80 -0.04 6.42
N GLY A 162 15.26 1.09 6.94
CA GLY A 162 14.68 2.40 6.66
C GLY A 162 15.20 3.01 5.36
N ALA A 163 14.56 4.07 4.90
CA ALA A 163 15.04 4.84 3.77
C ALA A 163 16.29 5.66 4.14
N ASP A 164 17.22 5.80 3.21
CA ASP A 164 18.40 6.65 3.37
C ASP A 164 18.04 8.15 3.25
N GLY A 165 17.06 8.44 2.39
CA GLY A 165 16.66 9.81 2.12
C GLY A 165 15.37 9.90 1.32
N MET A 166 15.01 11.11 0.99
CA MET A 166 13.81 11.48 0.25
C MET A 166 14.19 12.33 -0.96
N LEU A 167 13.63 12.03 -2.13
CA LEU A 167 13.80 12.86 -3.31
C LEU A 167 13.02 14.16 -3.15
N VAL A 168 13.69 15.29 -3.30
CA VAL A 168 13.08 16.63 -3.22
C VAL A 168 13.20 17.29 -4.58
N LEU A 169 12.08 17.45 -5.29
CA LEU A 169 12.03 18.18 -6.56
C LEU A 169 11.87 19.68 -6.29
N GLN A 170 12.88 20.45 -6.65
CA GLN A 170 12.95 21.88 -6.44
C GLN A 170 12.76 22.64 -7.76
N GLY A 171 11.82 23.57 -7.79
CA GLY A 171 11.56 24.36 -9.01
C GLY A 171 10.28 25.19 -8.90
N ALA A 172 9.99 25.97 -9.93
CA ALA A 172 8.82 26.85 -9.98
C ALA A 172 7.50 26.06 -9.80
N ALA A 173 6.45 26.75 -9.37
CA ALA A 173 5.11 26.16 -9.33
C ALA A 173 4.65 25.80 -10.75
N GLY A 174 3.94 24.68 -10.90
CA GLY A 174 3.37 24.25 -12.18
C GLY A 174 4.30 23.44 -13.10
N VAL A 175 5.57 23.22 -12.75
CA VAL A 175 6.51 22.43 -13.58
C VAL A 175 6.32 20.91 -13.49
N GLY A 176 5.26 20.44 -12.86
CA GLY A 176 4.93 19.01 -12.83
C GLY A 176 5.55 18.20 -11.69
N LYS A 177 6.13 18.82 -10.65
CA LYS A 177 6.80 18.11 -9.53
C LYS A 177 5.92 17.04 -8.85
N THR A 178 4.72 17.41 -8.44
CA THR A 178 3.77 16.46 -7.82
C THR A 178 3.28 15.41 -8.82
N SER A 179 3.09 15.80 -10.08
CA SER A 179 2.71 14.88 -11.15
C SER A 179 3.75 13.78 -11.34
N PHE A 180 5.06 14.09 -11.22
CA PHE A 180 6.12 13.10 -11.28
C PHE A 180 5.90 11.99 -10.24
N PHE A 181 5.69 12.34 -8.96
CA PHE A 181 5.48 11.34 -7.90
C PHE A 181 4.19 10.55 -8.10
N ARG A 182 3.12 11.20 -8.57
CA ARG A 182 1.85 10.53 -8.88
C ARG A 182 2.01 9.50 -9.99
N TYR A 183 2.71 9.84 -11.07
CA TYR A 183 2.98 8.89 -12.16
C TYR A 183 3.95 7.79 -11.74
N ALA A 184 4.96 8.11 -10.93
CA ALA A 184 5.90 7.11 -10.40
C ALA A 184 5.20 6.07 -9.51
N ALA A 185 4.11 6.44 -8.84
CA ALA A 185 3.30 5.50 -8.06
C ALA A 185 2.42 4.58 -8.92
N MET A 186 2.22 4.89 -10.21
CA MET A 186 1.46 4.15 -11.22
C MET A 186 -0.05 4.05 -10.96
N LYS A 187 -0.49 3.87 -9.70
CA LYS A 187 -1.89 3.83 -9.31
C LYS A 187 -2.20 4.88 -8.24
N ALA A 188 -3.37 5.49 -8.35
CA ALA A 188 -3.81 6.52 -7.39
C ALA A 188 -3.90 5.99 -5.96
N GLU A 189 -4.26 4.73 -5.79
CA GLU A 189 -4.36 4.08 -4.48
C GLU A 189 -3.01 3.80 -3.79
N TRP A 190 -1.92 3.86 -4.53
CA TRP A 190 -0.55 3.70 -4.01
C TRP A 190 0.14 5.04 -3.74
N PHE A 191 -0.57 6.15 -3.93
CA PHE A 191 -0.06 7.50 -3.82
C PHE A 191 -0.81 8.32 -2.77
N VAL A 192 -0.05 9.04 -1.94
CA VAL A 192 -0.59 10.09 -1.06
C VAL A 192 0.08 11.39 -1.40
N GLU A 193 -0.75 12.40 -1.71
CA GLU A 193 -0.35 13.72 -2.14
C GLU A 193 -0.50 14.76 -1.02
N GLY A 194 0.38 15.76 -1.04
CA GLY A 194 0.22 16.99 -0.29
C GLY A 194 0.39 16.84 1.21
N GLY A 195 1.23 15.89 1.64
CA GLY A 195 1.54 15.65 3.03
C GLY A 195 2.08 16.88 3.75
N ARG A 196 1.65 17.07 5.00
CA ARG A 196 2.26 18.01 5.93
C ARG A 196 2.67 17.28 7.18
N LEU A 197 3.90 17.46 7.63
CA LEU A 197 4.37 16.97 8.92
C LEU A 197 3.69 17.76 10.04
N SER A 198 2.67 17.16 10.62
CA SER A 198 2.06 17.63 11.85
C SER A 198 2.28 16.56 12.92
N GLU A 199 2.85 16.95 14.06
CA GLU A 199 3.08 16.02 15.17
C GLU A 199 1.81 15.40 15.73
N TYR A 200 0.65 15.99 15.41
CA TYR A 200 -0.64 15.62 15.99
C TYR A 200 -1.59 14.93 15.01
N ASP A 201 -1.26 14.86 13.71
CA ASP A 201 -2.12 14.22 12.70
C ASP A 201 -1.76 12.74 12.51
N LYS A 202 -2.19 11.90 13.46
CA LYS A 202 -1.99 10.44 13.39
C LYS A 202 -2.67 9.80 12.18
N ASP A 203 -3.78 10.35 11.72
CA ASP A 203 -4.51 9.81 10.56
C ASP A 203 -3.74 10.09 9.26
N PHE A 204 -3.12 11.25 9.16
CA PHE A 204 -2.25 11.54 8.02
C PHE A 204 -1.00 10.65 8.04
N GLN A 205 -0.34 10.50 9.19
CA GLN A 205 0.80 9.59 9.34
C GLN A 205 0.40 8.17 8.89
N ARG A 206 -0.74 7.66 9.34
CA ARG A 206 -1.25 6.34 8.92
C ARG A 206 -1.43 6.28 7.41
N ARG A 207 -2.05 7.28 6.76
CA ARG A 207 -2.20 7.30 5.30
C ARG A 207 -0.85 7.29 4.58
N CYS A 208 0.14 8.04 5.07
CA CYS A 208 1.48 8.00 4.53
C CYS A 208 2.07 6.59 4.55
N LEU A 209 1.90 5.88 5.66
CA LEU A 209 2.52 4.58 5.90
C LEU A 209 1.79 3.41 5.22
N THR A 210 0.58 3.65 4.70
CA THR A 210 -0.21 2.67 3.95
C THR A 210 -0.20 2.89 2.43
N SER A 211 0.68 3.75 1.93
CA SER A 211 0.92 4.00 0.51
C SER A 211 2.34 3.60 0.11
N TRP A 212 2.55 3.33 -1.18
CA TRP A 212 3.90 3.06 -1.69
C TRP A 212 4.71 4.36 -1.83
N ILE A 213 4.10 5.41 -2.38
CA ILE A 213 4.74 6.72 -2.51
C ILE A 213 3.89 7.76 -1.78
N THR A 214 4.55 8.54 -0.93
CA THR A 214 3.96 9.71 -0.28
C THR A 214 4.75 10.95 -0.63
N GLU A 215 4.05 11.96 -1.15
CA GLU A 215 4.65 13.26 -1.48
C GLU A 215 4.32 14.29 -0.40
N PHE A 216 5.36 14.97 0.09
CA PHE A 216 5.23 16.14 0.95
C PHE A 216 5.24 17.40 0.09
N GLY A 217 4.08 18.02 -0.04
CA GLY A 217 3.95 19.30 -0.72
C GLY A 217 4.54 20.45 0.11
N GLU A 218 5.16 21.42 -0.57
CA GLU A 218 5.69 22.62 0.07
C GLU A 218 6.55 22.31 1.30
N LEU A 219 7.59 21.46 1.09
CA LEU A 219 8.46 20.95 2.17
C LEU A 219 9.01 22.08 3.06
N GLU A 220 9.28 23.25 2.48
CA GLU A 220 9.74 24.44 3.17
C GLU A 220 8.80 24.91 4.31
N ARG A 221 7.52 24.54 4.22
CA ARG A 221 6.53 24.85 5.26
C ARG A 221 6.39 23.75 6.32
N SER A 222 6.83 22.55 5.99
CA SER A 222 6.66 21.37 6.83
C SER A 222 7.87 21.09 7.70
N VAL A 223 9.08 21.41 7.23
CA VAL A 223 10.34 21.16 7.93
C VAL A 223 10.84 22.45 8.56
N THR A 224 10.73 22.50 9.87
CA THR A 224 11.25 23.58 10.74
C THR A 224 12.25 23.00 11.71
N SER A 225 13.00 23.83 12.45
CA SER A 225 13.89 23.35 13.51
C SER A 225 13.15 22.52 14.57
N GLN A 226 11.87 22.79 14.81
CA GLN A 226 11.04 22.06 15.75
C GLN A 226 10.64 20.67 15.23
N THR A 227 10.36 20.55 13.95
CA THR A 227 9.92 19.29 13.31
C THR A 227 11.06 18.47 12.72
N ALA A 228 12.29 18.98 12.73
CA ALA A 228 13.46 18.35 12.11
C ALA A 228 13.73 16.93 12.60
N ASN A 229 13.63 16.68 13.92
CA ASN A 229 13.86 15.35 14.48
C ASN A 229 12.75 14.36 14.13
N THR A 230 11.50 14.80 14.18
CA THR A 230 10.33 13.99 13.74
C THR A 230 10.45 13.63 12.26
N PHE A 231 10.86 14.59 11.42
CA PHE A 231 11.13 14.35 10.01
C PHE A 231 12.24 13.32 9.79
N LYS A 232 13.37 13.45 10.51
CA LYS A 232 14.48 12.49 10.42
C LYS A 232 14.02 11.08 10.75
N ALA A 233 13.30 10.91 11.86
CA ALA A 233 12.75 9.63 12.28
C ALA A 233 11.77 9.08 11.23
N LEU A 234 10.83 9.90 10.78
CA LEU A 234 9.86 9.50 9.78
C LEU A 234 10.53 8.96 8.52
N VAL A 235 11.55 9.61 7.99
CA VAL A 235 12.25 9.17 6.76
C VAL A 235 13.01 7.86 6.98
N THR A 236 13.68 7.70 8.12
CA THR A 236 14.66 6.62 8.31
C THR A 236 14.20 5.42 9.12
N ASN A 237 13.01 5.46 9.71
CA ASN A 237 12.51 4.31 10.45
C ASN A 237 12.34 3.08 9.54
N ALA A 238 12.79 1.93 10.04
CA ALA A 238 12.63 0.64 9.35
C ALA A 238 11.26 0.01 9.60
N PHE A 239 10.62 0.38 10.72
CA PHE A 239 9.30 -0.10 11.13
C PHE A 239 8.41 1.09 11.45
N ASP A 240 7.13 0.91 11.17
CA ASP A 240 6.08 1.86 11.46
C ASP A 240 5.14 1.30 12.51
N ALA A 241 4.93 2.08 13.58
CA ALA A 241 3.92 1.79 14.57
C ALA A 241 2.69 2.65 14.30
N TYR A 242 1.56 2.01 14.04
CA TYR A 242 0.29 2.69 13.82
C TYR A 242 -0.85 1.86 14.39
N ARG A 243 -1.95 2.52 14.69
CA ARG A 243 -3.15 1.87 15.20
C ARG A 243 -4.19 1.79 14.10
N LEU A 244 -4.60 0.57 13.77
CA LEU A 244 -5.75 0.37 12.88
C LEU A 244 -7.03 0.85 13.56
N THR A 245 -7.98 1.34 12.76
CA THR A 245 -9.29 1.75 13.28
C THR A 245 -9.97 0.52 13.88
N TYR A 246 -10.36 0.62 15.16
CA TYR A 246 -10.93 -0.46 15.99
C TYR A 246 -9.93 -1.46 16.58
N ASP A 247 -8.64 -1.36 16.32
CA ASP A 247 -7.67 -2.23 16.98
C ASP A 247 -7.36 -1.72 18.40
N ARG A 248 -7.18 -2.64 19.35
CA ARG A 248 -6.85 -2.31 20.75
C ARG A 248 -5.36 -2.17 20.97
N GLN A 249 -4.54 -2.65 20.04
CA GLN A 249 -3.08 -2.64 20.12
C GLN A 249 -2.49 -1.89 18.93
N ASP A 250 -1.32 -1.28 19.12
CA ASP A 250 -0.54 -0.73 18.03
C ASP A 250 0.03 -1.88 17.20
N THR A 251 -0.09 -1.76 15.89
CA THR A 251 0.50 -2.68 14.92
C THR A 251 1.85 -2.14 14.49
N GLU A 252 2.89 -2.97 14.58
CA GLU A 252 4.20 -2.67 14.03
C GLU A 252 4.39 -3.42 12.72
N ALA A 253 4.70 -2.68 11.64
CA ALA A 253 4.90 -3.25 10.32
C ALA A 253 6.19 -2.74 9.67
N PRO A 254 6.83 -3.54 8.81
CA PRO A 254 8.00 -3.11 8.04
C PRO A 254 7.64 -1.93 7.13
N ARG A 255 8.51 -0.92 7.09
CA ARG A 255 8.34 0.25 6.23
C ARG A 255 8.37 -0.17 4.76
N ARG A 256 7.33 0.20 4.00
CA ARG A 256 7.26 0.01 2.55
C ARG A 256 7.04 1.31 1.78
N THR A 257 6.83 2.40 2.48
CA THR A 257 6.60 3.71 1.87
C THR A 257 7.91 4.39 1.50
N ASN A 258 7.99 4.84 0.26
CA ASN A 258 9.06 5.70 -0.24
C ASN A 258 8.57 7.15 -0.25
N PHE A 259 9.37 8.07 0.30
CA PHE A 259 8.99 9.46 0.41
C PHE A 259 9.58 10.30 -0.73
N GLY A 260 8.76 11.24 -1.21
CA GLY A 260 9.14 12.31 -2.09
C GLY A 260 8.68 13.66 -1.55
N ALA A 261 9.22 14.74 -2.04
CA ALA A 261 8.76 16.06 -1.68
C ALA A 261 8.91 17.05 -2.82
N THR A 262 8.11 18.12 -2.76
CA THR A 262 8.21 19.28 -3.65
C THR A 262 8.57 20.51 -2.85
N CYS A 263 9.39 21.37 -3.47
CA CYS A 263 9.82 22.64 -2.90
C CYS A 263 9.84 23.72 -3.98
N ASN A 264 9.44 24.94 -3.63
CA ASN A 264 9.50 26.09 -4.53
C ASN A 264 10.68 27.02 -4.19
N SER A 265 11.21 26.94 -2.97
CA SER A 265 12.31 27.77 -2.47
C SER A 265 13.67 27.09 -2.65
N THR A 266 14.71 27.88 -2.85
CA THR A 266 16.10 27.43 -2.85
C THR A 266 16.70 27.34 -1.43
N GLU A 267 16.08 28.01 -0.46
CA GLU A 267 16.54 28.08 0.93
C GLU A 267 15.46 27.50 1.84
N PHE A 268 15.40 26.19 1.97
CA PHE A 268 14.32 25.57 2.76
C PHE A 268 14.79 24.54 3.79
N ILE A 269 16.05 24.13 3.76
CA ILE A 269 16.53 23.06 4.64
C ILE A 269 17.23 23.65 5.86
N PRO A 270 16.72 23.42 7.08
CA PRO A 270 17.46 23.74 8.30
C PRO A 270 18.77 22.96 8.35
N ASP A 271 19.84 23.57 8.84
CA ASP A 271 21.18 22.96 8.93
C ASP A 271 21.32 21.90 10.03
N ASP A 272 20.22 21.32 10.50
CA ASP A 272 20.13 20.38 11.62
C ASP A 272 20.41 18.92 11.24
N GLY A 273 21.13 18.65 10.16
CA GLY A 273 21.40 17.31 9.65
C GLY A 273 20.18 16.69 8.93
N VAL A 274 19.18 17.50 8.58
CA VAL A 274 18.08 17.14 7.66
C VAL A 274 18.59 17.10 6.23
N SER A 275 19.53 17.99 5.89
CA SER A 275 20.06 18.18 4.53
C SER A 275 20.55 16.88 3.88
N ARG A 276 21.26 16.02 4.62
CA ARG A 276 21.76 14.73 4.08
C ARG A 276 20.64 13.75 3.69
N ARG A 277 19.42 13.94 4.20
CA ARG A 277 18.25 13.10 3.90
C ARG A 277 17.38 13.68 2.80
N CYS A 278 17.61 14.91 2.42
CA CYS A 278 16.92 15.57 1.31
C CYS A 278 17.79 15.50 0.05
N TRP A 279 17.44 14.62 -0.85
CA TRP A 279 18.09 14.48 -2.16
C TRP A 279 17.49 15.48 -3.13
N THR A 280 18.02 16.70 -3.10
CA THR A 280 17.46 17.83 -3.85
C THR A 280 17.88 17.78 -5.30
N VAL A 281 16.89 17.80 -6.19
CA VAL A 281 17.05 17.83 -7.64
C VAL A 281 16.33 19.06 -8.19
N PRO A 282 17.05 19.99 -8.83
CA PRO A 282 16.44 21.13 -9.49
C PRO A 282 15.72 20.68 -10.77
N VAL A 283 14.48 21.14 -10.96
CA VAL A 283 13.64 20.90 -12.13
C VAL A 283 13.11 22.18 -12.71
N LYS A 284 12.92 22.24 -14.04
CA LYS A 284 12.54 23.45 -14.77
C LYS A 284 11.27 23.27 -15.58
#